data_c718f700cbdda1e7cbf89ecf8e8b575d
#
_entry.id   c718f700cbdda1e7cbf89ecf8e8b575d
#
_cell.length_a   1.000
_cell.length_b   1.000
_cell.length_c   1.000
_cell.angle_alpha   90.00
_cell.angle_beta   90.00
_cell.angle_gamma   90.00
#
_symmetry.space_group_name_H-M   'P 1'
#
loop_
_entity.id
_entity.type
_entity.pdbx_description
1 polymer ?
#
loop_
_entity_poly.entity_id
_entity_poly.type
_entity_poly.pdbx_seq_one_letter_code
_entity_poly.pdbx_strand_id
1 'polypeptide(L)'
;MHWLRSGKGKFDLVVKPLYGPKGSDGKKGGSKVWAYHMPKDPTKKWARTLVSNFMKDSHNFHPIDWDRDGREEFLQAGLNGVYWFGRDKNGKWKYMQFSQNYAGEVRDGVTINGKRFFAAIEPKHGTTVAVYLETRFQFWQRRVLDETLKDGHALAIADFLGTGGDQVVAGWRGMNTPGVPGVRLYVPQDNLYTKWKTYQLSGKETAVEDIKADDLNGDRKPEVVIACRQTHNLRILWNETK
;
A
#
# COMPACT_ATOMS: atom_id res chain seq x y z
N MET A 1 5.51 8.18 7.21
CA MET A 1 6.99 8.01 7.13
C MET A 1 7.34 6.54 7.27
N HIS A 2 8.42 6.11 6.59
CA HIS A 2 8.95 4.75 6.67
C HIS A 2 10.47 4.75 6.61
N TRP A 3 11.06 3.75 7.24
CA TRP A 3 12.45 3.41 7.04
C TRP A 3 12.59 2.61 5.74
N LEU A 4 13.54 3.01 4.90
CA LEU A 4 13.90 2.26 3.70
C LEU A 4 15.33 1.76 3.85
N ARG A 5 15.55 0.49 3.58
CA ARG A 5 16.89 -0.08 3.47
C ARG A 5 17.58 0.51 2.23
N SER A 6 18.63 1.27 2.44
CA SER A 6 19.40 1.92 1.36
C SER A 6 20.70 1.19 1.02
N GLY A 7 20.97 0.06 1.68
CA GLY A 7 22.12 -0.82 1.48
C GLY A 7 22.35 -1.69 2.72
N LYS A 8 23.37 -2.54 2.71
CA LYS A 8 23.68 -3.43 3.83
C LYS A 8 23.89 -2.63 5.13
N GLY A 9 23.01 -2.79 6.09
CA GLY A 9 23.03 -2.09 7.38
C GLY A 9 22.84 -0.56 7.30
N LYS A 10 22.35 -0.04 6.16
CA LYS A 10 22.08 1.39 5.98
C LYS A 10 20.59 1.62 5.74
N PHE A 11 20.07 2.66 6.38
CA PHE A 11 18.68 3.04 6.29
C PHE A 11 18.53 4.53 6.04
N ASP A 12 17.51 4.89 5.27
CA ASP A 12 17.04 6.25 5.10
C ASP A 12 15.63 6.36 5.66
N LEU A 13 15.33 7.47 6.34
CA LEU A 13 13.97 7.78 6.75
C LEU A 13 13.28 8.58 5.65
N VAL A 14 12.30 7.98 4.96
CA VAL A 14 11.48 8.70 3.98
C VAL A 14 10.29 9.32 4.67
N VAL A 15 10.15 10.63 4.46
CA VAL A 15 9.08 11.45 5.06
C VAL A 15 8.29 12.12 3.95
N LYS A 16 6.97 11.96 4.02
CA LYS A 16 6.02 12.50 3.06
C LYS A 16 4.84 13.14 3.79
N PRO A 17 4.51 14.41 3.57
CA PRO A 17 3.25 15.00 4.03
C PRO A 17 2.09 14.56 3.12
N LEU A 18 0.86 14.60 3.64
CA LEU A 18 -0.36 14.32 2.86
C LEU A 18 -0.55 15.32 1.73
N TYR A 19 -0.24 16.58 2.00
CA TYR A 19 -0.45 17.70 1.07
C TYR A 19 0.81 18.54 0.96
N GLY A 20 0.99 19.14 -0.23
CA GLY A 20 1.93 20.22 -0.43
C GLY A 20 1.39 21.56 0.09
N PRO A 21 2.20 22.63 0.03
CA PRO A 21 1.78 23.97 0.40
C PRO A 21 0.62 24.43 -0.49
N LYS A 22 -0.26 25.29 0.05
CA LYS A 22 -1.27 25.96 -0.79
C LYS A 22 -0.57 26.98 -1.68
N GLY A 23 -0.91 26.96 -2.98
CA GLY A 23 -0.54 28.00 -3.91
C GLY A 23 -1.33 29.30 -3.68
N SER A 24 -0.96 30.36 -4.39
CA SER A 24 -1.69 31.65 -4.38
C SER A 24 -3.13 31.52 -4.88
N ASP A 25 -3.42 30.49 -5.69
CA ASP A 25 -4.75 30.11 -6.17
C ASP A 25 -5.57 29.30 -5.13
N GLY A 26 -5.08 29.14 -3.91
CA GLY A 26 -5.69 28.33 -2.84
C GLY A 26 -5.63 26.83 -3.05
N LYS A 27 -5.15 26.35 -4.20
CA LYS A 27 -5.03 24.90 -4.47
C LYS A 27 -3.82 24.30 -3.79
N LYS A 28 -3.96 23.07 -3.32
CA LYS A 28 -2.86 22.32 -2.72
C LYS A 28 -1.83 21.93 -3.81
N GLY A 29 -0.59 22.32 -3.59
CA GLY A 29 0.55 21.94 -4.43
C GLY A 29 0.97 20.48 -4.24
N GLY A 30 1.99 20.06 -4.96
CA GLY A 30 2.61 18.75 -4.76
C GLY A 30 3.31 18.65 -3.41
N SER A 31 3.21 17.50 -2.77
CA SER A 31 3.90 17.20 -1.51
C SER A 31 5.39 16.95 -1.75
N LYS A 32 6.25 17.56 -0.93
CA LYS A 32 7.68 17.29 -0.97
C LYS A 32 7.98 16.02 -0.19
N VAL A 33 8.46 15.00 -0.89
CA VAL A 33 8.96 13.76 -0.29
C VAL A 33 10.45 13.88 -0.07
N TRP A 34 10.92 13.64 1.15
CA TRP A 34 12.32 13.74 1.53
C TRP A 34 12.84 12.39 2.02
N ALA A 35 14.02 12.01 1.58
CA ALA A 35 14.81 10.94 2.16
C ALA A 35 15.89 11.55 3.08
N TYR A 36 15.85 11.23 4.36
CA TYR A 36 16.81 11.64 5.37
C TYR A 36 17.82 10.52 5.58
N HIS A 37 19.09 10.84 5.41
CA HIS A 37 20.18 9.88 5.55
C HIS A 37 20.65 9.81 6.99
N MET A 38 20.54 8.64 7.60
CA MET A 38 20.93 8.43 8.98
C MET A 38 22.46 8.55 9.14
N PRO A 39 22.96 9.53 9.92
CA PRO A 39 24.39 9.64 10.20
C PRO A 39 24.84 8.57 11.21
N LYS A 40 26.17 8.38 11.36
CA LYS A 40 26.72 7.47 12.38
C LYS A 40 26.25 7.84 13.80
N ASP A 41 26.19 9.12 14.11
CA ASP A 41 25.61 9.65 15.35
C ASP A 41 24.22 10.19 15.03
N PRO A 42 23.12 9.49 15.45
CA PRO A 42 21.76 9.89 15.11
C PRO A 42 21.32 11.19 15.79
N THR A 43 22.07 11.72 16.76
CA THR A 43 21.80 12.99 17.41
C THR A 43 22.25 14.20 16.56
N LYS A 44 23.06 13.96 15.54
CA LYS A 44 23.52 15.02 14.62
C LYS A 44 22.47 15.33 13.56
N LYS A 45 22.62 16.50 12.93
CA LYS A 45 21.73 16.91 11.83
C LYS A 45 21.82 15.91 10.66
N TRP A 46 20.67 15.43 10.24
CA TRP A 46 20.57 14.48 9.12
C TRP A 46 20.60 15.24 7.78
N ALA A 47 21.46 14.79 6.89
CA ALA A 47 21.40 15.20 5.50
C ALA A 47 20.11 14.67 4.85
N ARG A 48 19.61 15.37 3.84
CA ARG A 48 18.40 14.94 3.14
C ARG A 48 18.48 15.17 1.64
N THR A 49 17.81 14.33 0.88
CA THR A 49 17.64 14.43 -0.56
C THR A 49 16.18 14.56 -0.91
N LEU A 50 15.83 15.46 -1.82
CA LEU A 50 14.48 15.57 -2.36
C LEU A 50 14.21 14.37 -3.29
N VAL A 51 13.17 13.60 -2.97
CA VAL A 51 12.73 12.45 -3.80
C VAL A 51 11.77 12.93 -4.89
N SER A 52 10.72 13.66 -4.48
CA SER A 52 9.73 14.24 -5.39
C SER A 52 9.02 15.44 -4.77
N ASN A 53 8.32 16.22 -5.62
CA ASN A 53 7.54 17.38 -5.19
C ASN A 53 6.24 17.59 -5.97
N PHE A 54 5.83 16.61 -6.79
CA PHE A 54 4.71 16.78 -7.72
C PHE A 54 3.43 16.04 -7.32
N MET A 55 3.54 15.00 -6.48
CA MET A 55 2.39 14.19 -6.07
C MET A 55 1.40 15.03 -5.25
N LYS A 56 0.16 15.13 -5.72
CA LYS A 56 -0.91 15.86 -5.04
C LYS A 56 -1.78 14.88 -4.25
N ASP A 57 -2.36 15.36 -3.14
CA ASP A 57 -3.25 14.59 -2.26
C ASP A 57 -2.76 13.16 -2.05
N SER A 58 -1.49 13.06 -1.67
CA SER A 58 -0.77 11.81 -1.55
C SER A 58 -1.09 11.19 -0.20
N HIS A 59 -1.79 10.06 -0.19
CA HIS A 59 -2.24 9.43 1.04
C HIS A 59 -1.20 8.47 1.61
N ASN A 60 -1.09 7.27 1.11
CA ASN A 60 -0.15 6.29 1.62
C ASN A 60 1.01 6.00 0.66
N PHE A 61 2.10 5.47 1.21
CA PHE A 61 3.15 4.86 0.45
C PHE A 61 3.61 3.56 1.11
N HIS A 62 4.15 2.65 0.31
CA HIS A 62 4.48 1.30 0.69
C HIS A 62 5.93 0.97 0.31
N PRO A 63 6.84 0.70 1.30
CA PRO A 63 8.19 0.24 1.05
C PRO A 63 8.21 -1.14 0.42
N ILE A 64 9.14 -1.36 -0.49
CA ILE A 64 9.30 -2.63 -1.20
C ILE A 64 10.70 -2.73 -1.80
N ASP A 65 11.31 -3.90 -1.72
CA ASP A 65 12.48 -4.27 -2.51
C ASP A 65 11.98 -4.76 -3.89
N TRP A 66 11.79 -3.78 -4.81
CA TRP A 66 11.11 -4.04 -6.07
C TRP A 66 11.93 -4.90 -7.03
N ASP A 67 13.22 -4.65 -7.13
CA ASP A 67 14.11 -5.38 -8.04
C ASP A 67 14.89 -6.50 -7.35
N ARG A 68 14.68 -6.71 -6.04
CA ARG A 68 15.30 -7.72 -5.18
C ARG A 68 16.81 -7.58 -5.08
N ASP A 69 17.30 -6.33 -5.10
CA ASP A 69 18.72 -6.03 -4.95
C ASP A 69 19.14 -5.80 -3.49
N GLY A 70 18.21 -5.90 -2.54
CA GLY A 70 18.42 -5.70 -1.10
C GLY A 70 18.33 -4.25 -0.67
N ARG A 71 18.04 -3.31 -1.57
CA ARG A 71 17.65 -1.93 -1.27
C ARG A 71 16.15 -1.79 -1.47
N GLU A 72 15.54 -0.89 -0.74
CA GLU A 72 14.10 -0.68 -0.84
C GLU A 72 13.77 0.58 -1.64
N GLU A 73 12.82 0.43 -2.52
CA GLU A 73 12.04 1.43 -3.21
C GLU A 73 10.73 1.66 -2.46
N PHE A 74 9.81 2.41 -3.07
CA PHE A 74 8.45 2.49 -2.56
C PHE A 74 7.43 2.78 -3.66
N LEU A 75 6.21 2.29 -3.45
CA LEU A 75 5.02 2.71 -4.18
C LEU A 75 4.34 3.84 -3.42
N GLN A 76 3.83 4.83 -4.14
CA GLN A 76 3.09 5.96 -3.56
C GLN A 76 1.77 6.18 -4.29
N ALA A 77 0.67 6.21 -3.52
CA ALA A 77 -0.67 6.54 -3.99
C ALA A 77 -0.99 8.02 -3.80
N GLY A 78 -1.74 8.60 -4.72
CA GLY A 78 -2.19 10.00 -4.65
C GLY A 78 -3.12 10.38 -5.79
N LEU A 79 -3.49 11.67 -5.88
CA LEU A 79 -4.37 12.21 -6.92
C LEU A 79 -3.84 11.94 -8.34
N ASN A 80 -2.52 11.89 -8.49
CA ASN A 80 -1.86 11.66 -9.77
C ASN A 80 -1.81 10.18 -10.17
N GLY A 81 -2.31 9.27 -9.33
CA GLY A 81 -2.23 7.82 -9.50
C GLY A 81 -1.22 7.15 -8.60
N VAL A 82 -0.76 5.98 -9.00
CA VAL A 82 0.27 5.20 -8.30
C VAL A 82 1.60 5.37 -9.02
N TYR A 83 2.63 5.69 -8.24
CA TYR A 83 4.00 5.84 -8.71
C TYR A 83 4.94 4.92 -7.95
N TRP A 84 5.89 4.35 -8.66
CA TRP A 84 7.08 3.73 -8.12
C TRP A 84 8.20 4.77 -8.01
N PHE A 85 8.93 4.75 -6.90
CA PHE A 85 10.11 5.57 -6.65
C PHE A 85 11.28 4.69 -6.22
N GLY A 86 12.37 4.76 -6.94
CA GLY A 86 13.59 4.00 -6.66
C GLY A 86 14.86 4.80 -6.99
N ARG A 87 16.02 4.18 -6.83
CA ARG A 87 17.31 4.79 -7.13
C ARG A 87 17.95 4.13 -8.33
N ASP A 88 18.60 4.94 -9.18
CA ASP A 88 19.47 4.40 -10.22
C ASP A 88 20.81 3.93 -9.63
N LYS A 89 21.66 3.37 -10.48
CA LYS A 89 23.01 2.89 -10.10
C LYS A 89 23.93 3.97 -9.48
N ASN A 90 23.62 5.24 -9.69
CA ASN A 90 24.36 6.37 -9.13
C ASN A 90 23.71 6.89 -7.83
N GLY A 91 22.66 6.22 -7.32
CA GLY A 91 21.93 6.62 -6.12
C GLY A 91 20.93 7.77 -6.32
N LYS A 92 20.71 8.22 -7.56
CA LYS A 92 19.77 9.29 -7.89
C LYS A 92 18.34 8.75 -7.94
N TRP A 93 17.41 9.44 -7.28
CA TRP A 93 15.99 9.08 -7.30
C TRP A 93 15.39 9.18 -8.69
N LYS A 94 14.63 8.16 -9.04
CA LYS A 94 13.85 8.00 -10.27
C LYS A 94 12.42 7.65 -9.88
N TYR A 95 11.50 7.86 -10.81
CA TYR A 95 10.10 7.46 -10.62
C TYR A 95 9.52 6.94 -11.94
N MET A 96 8.47 6.13 -11.80
CA MET A 96 7.69 5.60 -12.91
C MET A 96 6.21 5.62 -12.51
N GLN A 97 5.35 6.05 -13.40
CA GLN A 97 3.91 6.01 -13.17
C GLN A 97 3.36 4.62 -13.54
N PHE A 98 2.73 3.95 -12.58
CA PHE A 98 2.12 2.64 -12.77
C PHE A 98 0.62 2.73 -13.07
N SER A 99 -0.06 3.75 -12.53
CA SER A 99 -1.48 4.00 -12.75
C SER A 99 -1.76 5.50 -12.79
N GLN A 100 -2.78 5.90 -13.55
CA GLN A 100 -3.28 7.28 -13.58
C GLN A 100 -4.51 7.47 -12.67
N ASN A 101 -5.07 6.39 -12.13
CA ASN A 101 -6.26 6.46 -11.30
C ASN A 101 -5.91 7.01 -9.92
N TYR A 102 -6.68 8.01 -9.47
CA TYR A 102 -6.56 8.54 -8.11
C TYR A 102 -6.70 7.41 -7.10
N ALA A 103 -5.69 7.23 -6.25
CA ALA A 103 -5.65 6.19 -5.25
C ALA A 103 -5.25 6.73 -3.87
N GLY A 104 -5.80 6.13 -2.81
CA GLY A 104 -5.43 6.43 -1.41
C GLY A 104 -4.46 5.41 -0.84
N GLU A 105 -4.68 4.15 -1.15
CA GLU A 105 -3.89 3.03 -0.67
C GLU A 105 -3.22 2.29 -1.82
N VAL A 106 -2.05 1.72 -1.54
CA VAL A 106 -1.34 0.83 -2.45
C VAL A 106 -0.54 -0.21 -1.66
N ARG A 107 -0.60 -1.47 -2.12
CA ARG A 107 0.26 -2.57 -1.65
C ARG A 107 0.64 -3.43 -2.84
N ASP A 108 1.84 -4.00 -2.80
CA ASP A 108 2.29 -4.96 -3.80
C ASP A 108 2.04 -6.40 -3.37
N GLY A 109 2.08 -7.29 -4.34
CA GLY A 109 1.98 -8.72 -4.15
C GLY A 109 2.58 -9.50 -5.31
N VAL A 110 2.63 -10.80 -5.14
CA VAL A 110 3.18 -11.74 -6.12
C VAL A 110 2.13 -12.80 -6.46
N THR A 111 1.93 -13.05 -7.75
CA THR A 111 1.07 -14.15 -8.19
C THR A 111 1.76 -15.50 -7.98
N ILE A 112 1.00 -16.60 -7.99
CA ILE A 112 1.55 -17.96 -7.90
C ILE A 112 2.62 -18.26 -8.97
N ASN A 113 2.61 -17.52 -10.07
CA ASN A 113 3.63 -17.63 -11.14
C ASN A 113 4.81 -16.66 -10.95
N GLY A 114 4.93 -16.04 -9.78
CA GLY A 114 6.02 -15.11 -9.44
C GLY A 114 5.95 -13.73 -10.11
N LYS A 115 4.86 -13.42 -10.85
CA LYS A 115 4.66 -12.11 -11.44
C LYS A 115 4.20 -11.11 -10.38
N ARG A 116 4.65 -9.87 -10.49
CA ARG A 116 4.21 -8.81 -9.59
C ARG A 116 2.81 -8.32 -9.93
N PHE A 117 2.11 -7.92 -8.92
CA PHE A 117 0.90 -7.10 -9.02
C PHE A 117 0.89 -6.07 -7.89
N PHE A 118 0.02 -5.10 -7.97
CA PHE A 118 -0.31 -4.27 -6.82
C PHE A 118 -1.82 -4.08 -6.73
N ALA A 119 -2.30 -3.85 -5.51
CA ALA A 119 -3.69 -3.46 -5.27
C ALA A 119 -3.75 -2.00 -4.81
N ALA A 120 -4.86 -1.33 -5.13
CA ALA A 120 -5.14 0.04 -4.74
C ALA A 120 -6.60 0.21 -4.29
N ILE A 121 -6.84 1.16 -3.37
CA ILE A 121 -8.18 1.69 -3.08
C ILE A 121 -8.36 2.98 -3.85
N GLU A 122 -9.43 3.04 -4.66
CA GLU A 122 -9.71 4.12 -5.61
C GLU A 122 -11.14 4.67 -5.48
N PRO A 123 -11.31 6.00 -5.57
CA PRO A 123 -10.28 7.01 -5.31
C PRO A 123 -9.84 6.96 -3.84
N LYS A 124 -9.07 7.95 -3.37
CA LYS A 124 -8.72 8.05 -1.95
C LYS A 124 -9.98 8.03 -1.07
N HIS A 125 -10.00 7.13 -0.07
CA HIS A 125 -11.17 6.83 0.76
C HIS A 125 -12.40 6.43 -0.08
N GLY A 126 -12.15 5.78 -1.21
CA GLY A 126 -13.20 5.47 -2.18
C GLY A 126 -13.94 4.16 -1.93
N THR A 127 -14.57 3.72 -3.00
CA THR A 127 -15.43 2.53 -2.97
C THR A 127 -14.78 1.32 -3.62
N THR A 128 -13.70 1.52 -4.38
CA THR A 128 -13.18 0.52 -5.32
C THR A 128 -11.89 -0.10 -4.80
N VAL A 129 -11.84 -1.42 -4.79
CA VAL A 129 -10.58 -2.18 -4.73
C VAL A 129 -10.24 -2.62 -6.14
N ALA A 130 -9.08 -2.21 -6.63
CA ALA A 130 -8.56 -2.61 -7.92
C ALA A 130 -7.20 -3.29 -7.77
N VAL A 131 -6.94 -4.31 -8.61
CA VAL A 131 -5.62 -4.90 -8.78
C VAL A 131 -5.07 -4.53 -10.14
N TYR A 132 -3.76 -4.41 -10.21
CA TYR A 132 -3.01 -4.09 -11.41
C TYR A 132 -2.00 -5.21 -11.63
N LEU A 133 -2.24 -5.99 -12.68
CA LEU A 133 -1.42 -7.13 -13.04
C LEU A 133 -0.35 -6.71 -14.04
N GLU A 134 0.89 -7.08 -13.77
CA GLU A 134 1.98 -6.81 -14.69
C GLU A 134 1.77 -7.58 -16.01
N THR A 135 1.79 -6.86 -17.11
CA THR A 135 1.74 -7.41 -18.45
C THR A 135 3.13 -7.38 -19.10
N ARG A 136 3.24 -7.81 -20.35
CA ARG A 136 4.47 -7.62 -21.13
C ARG A 136 4.77 -6.13 -21.27
N PHE A 137 6.05 -5.74 -21.22
CA PHE A 137 6.53 -4.36 -21.39
C PHE A 137 6.20 -3.39 -20.25
N GLN A 138 6.05 -3.88 -19.01
CA GLN A 138 5.79 -3.05 -17.81
C GLN A 138 4.48 -2.24 -17.87
N PHE A 139 3.51 -2.65 -18.70
CA PHE A 139 2.15 -2.14 -18.64
C PHE A 139 1.36 -2.88 -17.56
N TRP A 140 0.47 -2.14 -16.91
CA TRP A 140 -0.38 -2.64 -15.82
C TRP A 140 -1.81 -2.81 -16.30
N GLN A 141 -2.33 -4.03 -16.25
CA GLN A 141 -3.72 -4.31 -16.55
C GLN A 141 -4.55 -4.16 -15.28
N ARG A 142 -5.41 -3.12 -15.25
CA ARG A 142 -6.34 -2.88 -14.13
C ARG A 142 -7.51 -3.86 -14.17
N ARG A 143 -7.84 -4.42 -12.99
CA ARG A 143 -9.05 -5.21 -12.74
C ARG A 143 -9.72 -4.73 -11.47
N VAL A 144 -11.02 -4.52 -11.51
CA VAL A 144 -11.82 -4.18 -10.34
C VAL A 144 -12.21 -5.46 -9.62
N LEU A 145 -11.96 -5.50 -8.32
CA LEU A 145 -12.37 -6.60 -7.44
C LEU A 145 -13.69 -6.28 -6.73
N ASP A 146 -13.88 -5.01 -6.37
CA ASP A 146 -15.01 -4.54 -5.57
C ASP A 146 -15.25 -3.06 -5.82
N GLU A 147 -16.51 -2.62 -5.78
CA GLU A 147 -16.92 -1.20 -5.90
C GLU A 147 -17.87 -0.78 -4.78
N THR A 148 -17.97 -1.62 -3.75
CA THR A 148 -18.99 -1.46 -2.71
C THR A 148 -18.44 -1.03 -1.35
N LEU A 149 -17.15 -0.74 -1.24
CA LEU A 149 -16.58 -0.20 -0.02
C LEU A 149 -17.20 1.16 0.31
N LYS A 150 -17.26 1.48 1.60
CA LYS A 150 -17.69 2.79 2.08
C LYS A 150 -16.55 3.43 2.87
N ASP A 151 -15.88 4.43 2.27
CA ASP A 151 -14.68 5.04 2.85
C ASP A 151 -13.56 4.00 3.02
N GLY A 152 -13.15 3.36 1.92
CA GLY A 152 -12.07 2.38 1.88
C GLY A 152 -10.75 2.98 2.36
N HIS A 153 -10.05 2.30 3.26
CA HIS A 153 -8.96 2.97 3.98
C HIS A 153 -7.66 2.20 4.07
N ALA A 154 -7.68 0.87 4.07
CA ALA A 154 -6.46 0.08 4.24
C ALA A 154 -6.46 -1.20 3.41
N LEU A 155 -5.25 -1.62 3.03
CA LEU A 155 -4.96 -2.85 2.32
C LEU A 155 -3.85 -3.62 3.02
N ALA A 156 -3.95 -4.96 2.97
CA ALA A 156 -2.83 -5.86 3.22
C ALA A 156 -2.80 -6.92 2.11
N ILE A 157 -1.61 -7.40 1.78
CA ILE A 157 -1.39 -8.45 0.78
C ILE A 157 -0.40 -9.43 1.35
N ALA A 158 -0.72 -10.72 1.31
CA ALA A 158 0.13 -11.81 1.74
C ALA A 158 -0.41 -13.13 1.20
N ASP A 159 0.39 -14.19 1.26
CA ASP A 159 -0.06 -15.56 0.99
C ASP A 159 -0.80 -16.13 2.22
N PHE A 160 -2.04 -15.66 2.45
CA PHE A 160 -2.87 -16.10 3.59
C PHE A 160 -3.29 -17.56 3.52
N LEU A 161 -3.30 -18.13 2.32
CA LEU A 161 -3.79 -19.50 2.08
C LEU A 161 -2.66 -20.51 1.87
N GLY A 162 -1.38 -20.08 1.92
CA GLY A 162 -0.23 -20.95 1.71
C GLY A 162 -0.16 -21.55 0.29
N THR A 163 -0.69 -20.82 -0.69
CA THR A 163 -0.78 -21.31 -2.09
C THR A 163 0.45 -20.96 -2.93
N GLY A 164 1.39 -20.21 -2.38
CA GLY A 164 2.56 -19.68 -3.06
C GLY A 164 2.27 -18.42 -3.87
N GLY A 165 1.07 -17.86 -3.75
CA GLY A 165 0.68 -16.60 -4.36
C GLY A 165 -0.24 -15.80 -3.43
N ASP A 166 -0.14 -14.48 -3.50
CA ASP A 166 -0.75 -13.58 -2.53
C ASP A 166 -2.25 -13.35 -2.78
N GLN A 167 -2.98 -13.11 -1.69
CA GLN A 167 -4.36 -12.64 -1.67
C GLN A 167 -4.42 -11.20 -1.15
N VAL A 168 -5.53 -10.53 -1.39
CA VAL A 168 -5.74 -9.13 -1.00
C VAL A 168 -6.76 -9.04 0.13
N VAL A 169 -6.42 -8.33 1.20
CA VAL A 169 -7.36 -7.91 2.25
C VAL A 169 -7.59 -6.42 2.13
N ALA A 170 -8.86 -6.00 2.10
CA ALA A 170 -9.22 -4.58 2.14
C ALA A 170 -10.20 -4.29 3.28
N GLY A 171 -9.99 -3.14 3.92
CA GLY A 171 -10.84 -2.64 4.99
C GLY A 171 -11.39 -1.25 4.71
N TRP A 172 -12.57 -0.97 5.26
CA TRP A 172 -13.24 0.31 5.13
C TRP A 172 -13.89 0.75 6.44
N ARG A 173 -14.15 2.05 6.58
CA ARG A 173 -14.58 2.65 7.85
C ARG A 173 -15.91 3.37 7.82
N GLY A 174 -16.65 3.35 6.72
CA GLY A 174 -17.85 4.15 6.47
C GLY A 174 -19.01 3.91 7.41
N MET A 175 -18.94 4.50 8.61
CA MET A 175 -19.99 4.44 9.63
C MET A 175 -21.09 5.49 9.42
N ASN A 176 -20.81 6.58 8.70
CA ASN A 176 -21.71 7.74 8.55
C ASN A 176 -22.65 7.64 7.33
N THR A 177 -22.59 6.55 6.59
CA THR A 177 -23.49 6.25 5.49
C THR A 177 -24.30 4.99 5.83
N PRO A 178 -25.48 4.76 5.21
CA PRO A 178 -26.14 3.46 5.34
C PRO A 178 -25.19 2.38 4.81
N GLY A 179 -24.37 1.86 5.67
CA GLY A 179 -23.33 0.87 5.40
C GLY A 179 -22.64 0.49 6.69
N VAL A 180 -22.17 -0.72 6.73
CA VAL A 180 -21.47 -1.28 7.87
C VAL A 180 -19.99 -1.29 7.49
N PRO A 181 -19.08 -0.77 8.35
CA PRO A 181 -17.65 -0.93 8.13
C PRO A 181 -17.27 -2.42 8.11
N GLY A 182 -16.12 -2.76 7.58
CA GLY A 182 -15.72 -4.16 7.56
C GLY A 182 -14.41 -4.43 6.87
N VAL A 183 -14.12 -5.72 6.77
CA VAL A 183 -12.91 -6.28 6.15
C VAL A 183 -13.30 -7.41 5.22
N ARG A 184 -12.74 -7.42 4.01
CA ARG A 184 -12.91 -8.49 3.02
C ARG A 184 -11.57 -9.06 2.59
N LEU A 185 -11.58 -10.37 2.34
CA LEU A 185 -10.51 -11.09 1.66
C LEU A 185 -10.93 -11.37 0.22
N TYR A 186 -10.06 -11.08 -0.72
CA TYR A 186 -10.20 -11.36 -2.15
C TYR A 186 -9.18 -12.43 -2.53
N VAL A 187 -9.69 -13.56 -3.04
CA VAL A 187 -8.91 -14.75 -3.35
C VAL A 187 -8.94 -15.00 -4.86
N PRO A 188 -7.77 -15.04 -5.53
CA PRO A 188 -7.71 -15.40 -6.95
C PRO A 188 -8.19 -16.83 -7.14
N GLN A 189 -8.96 -17.07 -8.20
CA GLN A 189 -9.53 -18.37 -8.55
C GLN A 189 -8.81 -19.03 -9.74
N ASP A 190 -7.83 -18.35 -10.30
CA ASP A 190 -6.98 -18.85 -11.37
C ASP A 190 -5.55 -18.33 -11.26
N ASN A 191 -4.60 -19.05 -11.85
CA ASN A 191 -3.18 -18.72 -11.78
C ASN A 191 -2.80 -17.42 -12.51
N LEU A 192 -3.71 -16.86 -13.31
CA LEU A 192 -3.52 -15.59 -14.01
C LEU A 192 -4.11 -14.42 -13.25
N TYR A 193 -4.76 -14.65 -12.10
CA TYR A 193 -5.40 -13.64 -11.27
C TYR A 193 -6.46 -12.83 -12.03
N THR A 194 -7.18 -13.52 -12.95
CA THR A 194 -8.23 -12.88 -13.74
C THR A 194 -9.61 -13.02 -13.11
N LYS A 195 -9.82 -14.01 -12.29
CA LYS A 195 -11.07 -14.29 -11.58
C LYS A 195 -10.81 -14.25 -10.07
N TRP A 196 -11.72 -13.65 -9.31
CA TRP A 196 -11.56 -13.47 -7.88
C TRP A 196 -12.84 -13.82 -7.14
N LYS A 197 -12.71 -14.37 -5.94
CA LYS A 197 -13.80 -14.63 -5.02
C LYS A 197 -13.61 -13.81 -3.77
N THR A 198 -14.73 -13.24 -3.26
CA THR A 198 -14.72 -12.35 -2.10
C THR A 198 -15.29 -13.06 -0.89
N TYR A 199 -14.65 -12.86 0.26
CA TYR A 199 -15.07 -13.38 1.55
C TYR A 199 -15.14 -12.24 2.56
N GLN A 200 -16.24 -12.16 3.35
CA GLN A 200 -16.35 -11.23 4.45
C GLN A 200 -15.60 -11.80 5.66
N LEU A 201 -14.60 -11.05 6.16
CA LEU A 201 -13.83 -11.45 7.34
C LEU A 201 -14.35 -10.82 8.62
N SER A 202 -14.80 -9.57 8.58
CA SER A 202 -15.32 -8.85 9.75
C SER A 202 -16.32 -7.78 9.32
N GLY A 203 -17.13 -7.31 10.24
CA GLY A 203 -18.27 -6.42 9.99
C GLY A 203 -18.23 -5.13 10.82
N LYS A 204 -19.40 -4.75 11.36
CA LYS A 204 -19.68 -3.46 12.01
C LYS A 204 -18.72 -3.05 13.14
N GLU A 205 -18.03 -4.00 13.74
CA GLU A 205 -17.07 -3.79 14.82
C GLU A 205 -15.66 -3.39 14.34
N THR A 206 -15.46 -3.26 13.02
CA THR A 206 -14.17 -2.98 12.41
C THR A 206 -14.22 -1.76 11.49
N ALA A 207 -14.27 -0.56 12.05
CA ALA A 207 -14.11 0.68 11.29
C ALA A 207 -12.62 0.94 11.01
N VAL A 208 -12.14 0.37 9.91
CA VAL A 208 -10.71 0.19 9.62
C VAL A 208 -9.98 1.50 9.35
N GLU A 209 -8.88 1.73 10.07
CA GLU A 209 -7.93 2.82 9.80
C GLU A 209 -6.62 2.32 9.19
N ASP A 210 -6.08 1.18 9.66
CA ASP A 210 -4.91 0.53 9.07
C ASP A 210 -5.03 -1.00 9.18
N ILE A 211 -4.39 -1.71 8.25
CA ILE A 211 -4.27 -3.17 8.25
C ILE A 211 -2.81 -3.54 8.01
N LYS A 212 -2.35 -4.54 8.78
CA LYS A 212 -1.08 -5.22 8.55
C LYS A 212 -1.31 -6.72 8.50
N ALA A 213 -0.46 -7.42 7.79
CA ALA A 213 -0.40 -8.86 7.77
C ALA A 213 1.01 -9.30 8.15
N ASP A 214 1.11 -10.23 9.09
CA ASP A 214 2.37 -10.83 9.51
C ASP A 214 2.09 -12.13 10.25
N ASP A 215 3.05 -13.04 10.29
CA ASP A 215 3.00 -14.29 11.06
C ASP A 215 3.31 -13.99 12.53
N LEU A 216 2.27 -13.88 13.36
CA LEU A 216 2.40 -13.49 14.77
C LEU A 216 2.67 -14.65 15.71
N ASN A 217 2.36 -15.88 15.31
CA ASN A 217 2.48 -17.08 16.14
C ASN A 217 3.57 -18.05 15.69
N GLY A 218 4.23 -17.79 14.55
CA GLY A 218 5.34 -18.57 14.02
C GLY A 218 4.90 -19.81 13.23
N ASP A 219 3.62 -19.92 12.82
CA ASP A 219 3.09 -21.05 12.08
C ASP A 219 3.20 -20.91 10.54
N ARG A 220 3.79 -19.80 10.08
CA ARG A 220 3.98 -19.40 8.68
C ARG A 220 2.69 -19.03 7.93
N LYS A 221 1.63 -18.75 8.65
CA LYS A 221 0.37 -18.26 8.10
C LYS A 221 0.14 -16.84 8.60
N PRO A 222 0.13 -15.84 7.72
CA PRO A 222 -0.03 -14.45 8.17
C PRO A 222 -1.40 -14.22 8.81
N GLU A 223 -1.40 -13.61 9.99
CA GLU A 223 -2.58 -13.01 10.62
C GLU A 223 -2.90 -11.66 9.99
N VAL A 224 -4.13 -11.19 10.22
CA VAL A 224 -4.56 -9.84 9.86
C VAL A 224 -4.73 -9.01 11.13
N VAL A 225 -3.88 -8.00 11.30
CA VAL A 225 -3.96 -7.02 12.40
C VAL A 225 -4.67 -5.77 11.90
N ILE A 226 -5.75 -5.37 12.58
CA ILE A 226 -6.64 -4.29 12.16
C ILE A 226 -6.70 -3.22 13.25
N ALA A 227 -6.26 -2.02 12.93
CA ALA A 227 -6.46 -0.84 13.76
C ALA A 227 -7.77 -0.15 13.38
N CYS A 228 -8.67 0.01 14.34
CA CYS A 228 -10.02 0.51 14.12
C CYS A 228 -10.22 1.86 14.82
N ARG A 229 -10.42 2.93 14.03
CA ARG A 229 -10.52 4.30 14.56
C ARG A 229 -11.85 4.57 15.26
N GLN A 230 -12.99 4.46 14.56
CA GLN A 230 -14.28 4.85 15.10
C GLN A 230 -14.85 3.81 16.09
N THR A 231 -14.40 2.57 16.00
CA THR A 231 -14.79 1.50 16.94
C THR A 231 -13.82 1.36 18.11
N HIS A 232 -12.73 2.19 18.13
CA HIS A 232 -11.76 2.31 19.23
C HIS A 232 -11.20 0.97 19.70
N ASN A 233 -10.81 0.09 18.76
CA ASN A 233 -10.25 -1.22 19.07
C ASN A 233 -9.08 -1.60 18.15
N LEU A 234 -8.31 -2.58 18.58
CA LEU A 234 -7.37 -3.34 17.78
C LEU A 234 -7.89 -4.77 17.70
N ARG A 235 -7.90 -5.34 16.52
CA ARG A 235 -8.34 -6.72 16.30
C ARG A 235 -7.26 -7.52 15.59
N ILE A 236 -7.16 -8.79 15.95
CA ILE A 236 -6.36 -9.77 15.25
C ILE A 236 -7.32 -10.83 14.73
N LEU A 237 -7.30 -11.06 13.41
CA LEU A 237 -7.96 -12.20 12.80
C LEU A 237 -6.89 -13.28 12.64
N TRP A 238 -7.00 -14.31 13.46
CA TRP A 238 -6.11 -15.46 13.45
C TRP A 238 -6.36 -16.31 12.21
N ASN A 239 -5.27 -16.75 11.58
CA ASN A 239 -5.33 -17.54 10.36
C ASN A 239 -5.35 -19.04 10.71
N GLU A 240 -6.53 -19.63 10.76
CA GLU A 240 -6.76 -21.04 11.05
C GLU A 240 -6.94 -21.89 9.77
N THR A 241 -6.48 -21.43 8.61
CA THR A 241 -6.55 -22.22 7.37
C THR A 241 -5.79 -23.52 7.52
N LYS A 242 -6.39 -24.61 7.02
CA LYS A 242 -5.81 -25.98 7.09
C LYS A 242 -4.85 -26.22 5.94
#